data_80b6ee70f8e927245ee40415ae5d2002
#
_entry.id   80b6ee70f8e927245ee40415ae5d2002
#
_cell.length_a   1.000
_cell.length_b   1.000
_cell.length_c   1.000
_cell.angle_alpha   90.00
_cell.angle_beta   90.00
_cell.angle_gamma   90.00
#
_symmetry.space_group_name_H-M   'P 1'
#
loop_
_entity.id
_entity.type
_entity.pdbx_description
1 polymer ?
#
loop_
_entity_poly.entity_id
_entity_poly.type
_entity_poly.pdbx_seq_one_letter_code
_entity_poly.pdbx_strand_id
1 'polypeptide(L)'
;MKKQLTIIIGLLLSSSITVHAQVAQKLRELGMENIRTIETGGTTVAAFEDNVYRGTYRGVGKAIIAGMEGMGNGNLELVALDGNGIPQLSISLPDTLIASY
;
A
#
# COMPACT_ATOMS: atom_id res chain seq x y z
N MET A 1 5.84 -7.04 -35.59
CA MET A 1 5.91 -5.70 -34.99
C MET A 1 4.72 -5.37 -34.11
N LYS A 2 3.49 -5.55 -34.59
CA LYS A 2 2.30 -5.25 -33.79
C LYS A 2 2.20 -6.06 -32.50
N LYS A 3 2.61 -7.33 -32.53
CA LYS A 3 2.61 -8.19 -31.35
C LYS A 3 3.59 -7.75 -30.27
N GLN A 4 4.78 -7.27 -30.66
CA GLN A 4 5.77 -6.77 -29.73
C GLN A 4 5.31 -5.48 -29.05
N LEU A 5 4.66 -4.60 -29.81
CA LEU A 5 4.14 -3.34 -29.24
C LEU A 5 3.06 -3.61 -28.19
N THR A 6 2.19 -4.57 -28.46
CA THR A 6 1.12 -4.96 -27.54
C THR A 6 1.68 -5.55 -26.24
N ILE A 7 2.73 -6.36 -26.32
CA ILE A 7 3.40 -6.95 -25.19
C ILE A 7 4.04 -5.86 -24.31
N ILE A 8 4.69 -4.88 -24.92
CA ILE A 8 5.32 -3.77 -24.20
C ILE A 8 4.28 -2.95 -23.44
N ILE A 9 3.14 -2.64 -24.07
CA ILE A 9 2.05 -1.91 -23.44
C ILE A 9 1.49 -2.71 -22.25
N GLY A 10 1.32 -4.03 -22.43
CA GLY A 10 0.85 -4.90 -21.36
C GLY A 10 1.80 -4.94 -20.17
N LEU A 11 3.11 -4.97 -20.40
CA LEU A 11 4.10 -4.94 -19.33
C LEU A 11 4.08 -3.62 -18.56
N LEU A 12 3.93 -2.49 -19.25
CA LEU A 12 3.85 -1.18 -18.59
C LEU A 12 2.61 -1.08 -17.71
N LEU A 13 1.45 -1.55 -18.18
CA LEU A 13 0.23 -1.58 -17.40
C LEU A 13 0.36 -2.50 -16.19
N SER A 14 0.96 -3.67 -16.36
CA SER A 14 1.21 -4.62 -15.28
C SER A 14 2.12 -4.02 -14.20
N SER A 15 3.16 -3.25 -14.60
CA SER A 15 4.06 -2.60 -13.66
C SER A 15 3.33 -1.56 -12.79
N SER A 16 2.41 -0.77 -13.38
CA SER A 16 1.62 0.22 -12.65
C SER A 16 0.72 -0.44 -11.60
N ILE A 17 0.09 -1.56 -11.95
CA ILE A 17 -0.78 -2.31 -11.05
C ILE A 17 0.05 -2.99 -9.95
N THR A 18 1.27 -3.44 -10.27
CA THR A 18 2.13 -4.18 -9.36
C THR A 18 2.50 -3.40 -8.09
N VAL A 19 2.71 -2.07 -8.19
CA VAL A 19 3.05 -1.25 -7.01
C VAL A 19 1.93 -1.30 -5.98
N HIS A 20 0.68 -1.05 -6.37
CA HIS A 20 -0.46 -1.11 -5.46
C HIS A 20 -0.69 -2.52 -4.94
N ALA A 21 -0.51 -3.52 -5.81
CA ALA A 21 -0.65 -4.92 -5.44
C ALA A 21 0.39 -5.36 -4.41
N GLN A 22 1.62 -4.84 -4.48
CA GLN A 22 2.66 -5.16 -3.52
C GLN A 22 2.37 -4.61 -2.13
N VAL A 23 1.88 -3.37 -2.03
CA VAL A 23 1.47 -2.79 -0.74
C VAL A 23 0.33 -3.61 -0.14
N ALA A 24 -0.70 -3.91 -0.93
CA ALA A 24 -1.83 -4.71 -0.49
C ALA A 24 -1.38 -6.12 -0.05
N GLN A 25 -0.49 -6.74 -0.81
CA GLN A 25 0.05 -8.06 -0.50
C GLN A 25 0.79 -8.06 0.84
N LYS A 26 1.66 -7.08 1.07
CA LYS A 26 2.40 -6.96 2.32
C LYS A 26 1.49 -6.79 3.52
N LEU A 27 0.43 -6.01 3.37
CA LEU A 27 -0.57 -5.85 4.42
C LEU A 27 -1.35 -7.14 4.66
N ARG A 28 -1.70 -7.89 3.60
CA ARG A 28 -2.37 -9.18 3.74
C ARG A 28 -1.50 -10.21 4.46
N GLU A 29 -0.20 -10.21 4.19
CA GLU A 29 0.73 -11.12 4.85
C GLU A 29 0.78 -10.91 6.37
N LEU A 30 0.49 -9.70 6.84
CA LEU A 30 0.34 -9.40 8.25
C LEU A 30 -1.00 -9.85 8.83
N GLY A 31 -1.95 -10.24 7.99
CA GLY A 31 -3.30 -10.58 8.42
C GLY A 31 -4.27 -9.41 8.40
N MET A 32 -3.90 -8.27 7.82
CA MET A 32 -4.80 -7.13 7.68
C MET A 32 -5.94 -7.48 6.73
N GLU A 33 -7.12 -6.91 6.96
CA GLU A 33 -8.33 -7.18 6.21
C GLU A 33 -8.88 -5.90 5.58
N ASN A 34 -9.83 -6.06 4.66
CA ASN A 34 -10.53 -4.95 3.99
C ASN A 34 -9.55 -3.93 3.39
N ILE A 35 -8.50 -4.45 2.75
CA ILE A 35 -7.44 -3.62 2.18
C ILE A 35 -7.92 -2.98 0.90
N ARG A 36 -7.76 -1.66 0.80
CA ARG A 36 -8.06 -0.88 -0.39
C ARG A 36 -6.92 0.07 -0.69
N THR A 37 -6.52 0.12 -1.94
CA THR A 37 -5.47 1.03 -2.39
C THR A 37 -5.97 1.90 -3.52
N ILE A 38 -5.65 3.18 -3.46
CA ILE A 38 -5.91 4.13 -4.54
C ILE A 38 -4.70 5.03 -4.71
N GLU A 39 -4.59 5.65 -5.87
CA GLU A 39 -3.57 6.64 -6.13
C GLU A 39 -4.25 7.98 -6.42
N THR A 40 -3.80 9.02 -5.73
CA THR A 40 -4.34 10.36 -5.90
C THR A 40 -3.23 11.39 -5.69
N GLY A 41 -3.05 12.29 -6.65
CA GLY A 41 -2.08 13.38 -6.56
C GLY A 41 -0.64 12.91 -6.32
N GLY A 42 -0.23 11.79 -6.90
CA GLY A 42 1.12 11.24 -6.73
C GLY A 42 1.34 10.52 -5.41
N THR A 43 0.29 10.32 -4.63
CA THR A 43 0.34 9.59 -3.36
C THR A 43 -0.48 8.31 -3.48
N THR A 44 0.07 7.19 -3.04
CA THR A 44 -0.68 5.95 -2.87
C THR A 44 -1.31 5.96 -1.49
N VAL A 45 -2.61 5.74 -1.43
CA VAL A 45 -3.34 5.64 -0.16
C VAL A 45 -3.73 4.18 0.02
N ALA A 46 -3.34 3.59 1.14
CA ALA A 46 -3.68 2.21 1.49
C ALA A 46 -4.48 2.20 2.78
N ALA A 47 -5.75 1.82 2.71
CA ALA A 47 -6.61 1.66 3.85
C ALA A 47 -6.69 0.18 4.22
N PHE A 48 -6.71 -0.11 5.51
CA PHE A 48 -6.75 -1.48 6.01
C PHE A 48 -7.42 -1.55 7.38
N GLU A 49 -7.91 -2.72 7.71
CA GLU A 49 -8.49 -3.02 9.01
C GLU A 49 -7.57 -4.00 9.74
N ASP A 50 -7.15 -3.62 10.95
CA ASP A 50 -6.25 -4.43 11.77
C ASP A 50 -7.05 -5.24 12.79
N ASN A 51 -7.36 -6.47 12.46
CA ASN A 51 -8.04 -7.41 13.36
C ASN A 51 -7.08 -8.36 14.06
N VAL A 52 -5.79 -8.29 13.75
CA VAL A 52 -4.75 -9.14 14.37
C VAL A 52 -4.18 -8.49 15.62
N TYR A 53 -3.73 -7.26 15.48
CA TYR A 53 -3.10 -6.49 16.56
C TYR A 53 -4.08 -5.55 17.25
N ARG A 54 -5.29 -5.45 16.73
CA ARG A 54 -6.44 -4.71 17.27
C ARG A 54 -6.14 -3.25 17.55
N GLY A 55 -5.53 -2.58 16.59
CA GLY A 55 -5.28 -1.15 16.67
C GLY A 55 -4.20 -0.74 17.66
N THR A 56 -3.34 -1.66 18.06
CA THR A 56 -2.21 -1.36 18.93
C THR A 56 -1.08 -0.68 18.16
N TYR A 57 -0.16 -0.04 18.86
CA TYR A 57 1.04 0.55 18.25
C TYR A 57 1.88 -0.49 17.52
N ARG A 58 1.84 -1.73 17.96
CA ARG A 58 2.55 -2.83 17.30
C ARG A 58 2.00 -3.07 15.90
N GLY A 59 0.69 -3.07 15.75
CA GLY A 59 0.04 -3.23 14.45
C GLY A 59 0.37 -2.07 13.51
N VAL A 60 0.34 -0.84 14.02
CA VAL A 60 0.72 0.36 13.26
C VAL A 60 2.16 0.27 12.78
N GLY A 61 3.09 -0.10 13.67
CA GLY A 61 4.51 -0.25 13.31
C GLY A 61 4.72 -1.31 12.22
N LYS A 62 4.04 -2.44 12.32
CA LYS A 62 4.13 -3.49 11.30
C LYS A 62 3.54 -3.03 9.97
N ALA A 63 2.46 -2.28 9.98
CA ALA A 63 1.86 -1.74 8.75
C ALA A 63 2.78 -0.71 8.09
N ILE A 64 3.49 0.11 8.86
CA ILE A 64 4.46 1.07 8.32
C ILE A 64 5.58 0.33 7.59
N ILE A 65 6.16 -0.69 8.21
CA ILE A 65 7.22 -1.49 7.60
C ILE A 65 6.73 -2.16 6.32
N ALA A 66 5.55 -2.78 6.37
CA ALA A 66 4.95 -3.44 5.21
C ALA A 66 4.71 -2.45 4.06
N GLY A 67 4.22 -1.25 4.39
CA GLY A 67 4.00 -0.20 3.40
C GLY A 67 5.28 0.26 2.73
N MET A 68 6.33 0.47 3.51
CA MET A 68 7.64 0.88 2.97
C MET A 68 8.23 -0.20 2.08
N GLU A 69 8.15 -1.46 2.49
CA GLU A 69 8.65 -2.57 1.67
C GLU A 69 7.85 -2.72 0.37
N GLY A 70 6.54 -2.52 0.41
CA GLY A 70 5.68 -2.64 -0.75
C GLY A 70 5.82 -1.50 -1.75
N MET A 71 6.12 -0.28 -1.27
CA MET A 71 6.22 0.90 -2.14
C MET A 71 7.53 0.96 -2.93
N GLY A 72 8.65 0.73 -2.29
CA GLY A 72 9.95 0.96 -2.89
C GLY A 72 10.29 2.45 -3.05
N ASN A 73 9.39 3.24 -3.64
CA ASN A 73 9.51 4.69 -3.76
C ASN A 73 8.13 5.34 -3.84
N GLY A 74 8.09 6.67 -3.79
CA GLY A 74 6.85 7.43 -3.85
C GLY A 74 6.25 7.71 -2.47
N ASN A 75 5.22 8.54 -2.43
CA ASN A 75 4.54 8.90 -1.19
C ASN A 75 3.45 7.88 -0.88
N LEU A 76 3.37 7.47 0.38
CA LEU A 76 2.37 6.53 0.86
C LEU A 76 1.61 7.12 2.03
N GLU A 77 0.30 6.98 2.03
CA GLU A 77 -0.53 7.26 3.19
C GLU A 77 -1.22 5.98 3.62
N LEU A 78 -1.01 5.60 4.87
CA LEU A 78 -1.67 4.45 5.48
C LEU A 78 -2.84 4.93 6.31
N VAL A 79 -4.00 4.32 6.12
CA VAL A 79 -5.21 4.65 6.86
C VAL A 79 -5.70 3.41 7.57
N ALA A 80 -5.62 3.42 8.89
CA ALA A 80 -6.15 2.33 9.72
C ALA A 80 -7.64 2.56 9.97
N LEU A 81 -8.45 1.55 9.66
CA LEU A 81 -9.90 1.59 9.79
C LEU A 81 -10.34 0.81 11.03
N ASP A 82 -11.47 1.21 11.62
CA ASP A 82 -12.13 0.39 12.64
C ASP A 82 -12.98 -0.70 11.99
N GLY A 83 -13.66 -1.53 12.81
CA GLY A 83 -14.50 -2.62 12.31
C GLY A 83 -15.69 -2.18 11.48
N ASN A 84 -16.04 -0.89 11.48
CA ASN A 84 -17.11 -0.31 10.66
C ASN A 84 -16.59 0.42 9.43
N GLY A 85 -15.30 0.33 9.15
CA GLY A 85 -14.69 0.99 8.00
C GLY A 85 -14.45 2.49 8.20
N ILE A 86 -14.47 2.96 9.44
CA ILE A 86 -14.25 4.37 9.77
C ILE A 86 -12.76 4.59 10.04
N PRO A 87 -12.13 5.62 9.41
CA PRO A 87 -10.73 5.91 9.66
C PRO A 87 -10.46 6.26 11.12
N GLN A 88 -9.49 5.57 11.72
CA GLN A 88 -9.05 5.81 13.10
C GLN A 88 -7.73 6.54 13.16
N LEU A 89 -6.84 6.27 12.21
CA LEU A 89 -5.48 6.80 12.20
C LEU A 89 -5.01 6.91 10.76
N SER A 90 -4.34 8.01 10.44
CA SER A 90 -3.72 8.22 9.15
C SER A 90 -2.25 8.53 9.36
N ILE A 91 -1.40 7.86 8.60
CA ILE A 91 0.06 7.99 8.69
C ILE A 91 0.61 8.32 7.31
N SER A 92 1.32 9.44 7.22
CA SER A 92 1.96 9.85 5.96
C SER A 92 3.41 9.42 5.95
N LEU A 93 3.80 8.69 4.93
CA LEU A 93 5.17 8.24 4.70
C LEU A 93 5.67 8.91 3.42
N PRO A 94 6.46 9.99 3.54
CA PRO A 94 6.94 10.70 2.36
C PRO A 94 7.96 9.88 1.58
N ASP A 95 8.10 10.20 0.29
CA ASP A 95 9.03 9.56 -0.62
C ASP A 95 10.47 9.51 -0.08
N THR A 96 10.92 10.60 0.54
CA THR A 96 12.26 10.67 1.11
C THR A 96 12.48 9.63 2.21
N LEU A 97 11.47 9.37 3.03
CA LEU A 97 11.54 8.36 4.07
C LEU A 97 11.54 6.96 3.46
N ILE A 98 10.65 6.70 2.51
CA ILE A 98 10.53 5.41 1.84
C ILE A 98 11.83 5.07 1.09
N ALA A 99 12.40 6.04 0.37
CA ALA A 99 13.63 5.84 -0.38
C ALA A 99 14.83 5.56 0.52
N SER A 100 14.81 6.02 1.78
CA SER A 100 15.90 5.79 2.73
C SER A 100 15.81 4.44 3.43
N TYR A 101 14.69 3.76 3.32
CA TYR A 101 14.48 2.45 3.93
C TYR A 101 15.20 1.37 3.12
#